data_561f6ca5827acee6a21f20cbc0cb0d3f
#
_entry.id   561f6ca5827acee6a21f20cbc0cb0d3f
#
_cell.length_a   1.000
_cell.length_b   1.000
_cell.length_c   1.000
_cell.angle_alpha   90.00
_cell.angle_beta   90.00
_cell.angle_gamma   90.00
#
_symmetry.space_group_name_H-M   'P 1'
#
loop_
_entity.id
_entity.type
_entity.pdbx_description
1 polymer ?
#
loop_
_entity_poly.entity_id
_entity_poly.type
_entity_poly.pdbx_seq_one_letter_code
_entity_poly.pdbx_strand_id
1 'polypeptide(L)'
;MTDLLVELIPMSVGDAFARNNLAQLVLLTLALGIGLAKIRNEQRARGETAYRAAVDLLTVGFELLMRVLLWVVALVPLAVFGVVASSVGQKEGLRVFQSLLWLVVVVLAGLACQVTWYLVQMMVFARISPWRFLRAASDVMASTFSTSSTAATMPITLGALTKKLGVSRESSQLAACVGTNFNNDGTALYQATAVLFMAQALGFSLGWTDQMLIVLTTLVASVGAGGIPSGSFVTLPLIFAAVGLPADKIPVLLTIDWFLDRCRTTSNVLGDMTVAVLLDRTAEHPASSSSAEPTEKEVEIAEV
;
A
#
# COMPACT_ATOMS: atom_id res chain seq x y z
N MET A 1 18.85 8.50 -21.49
CA MET A 1 17.55 8.90 -20.93
C MET A 1 16.38 8.50 -21.84
N THR A 2 16.51 8.66 -23.16
CA THR A 2 15.53 8.18 -24.17
C THR A 2 15.36 6.66 -24.13
N ASP A 3 16.44 5.90 -23.97
CA ASP A 3 16.40 4.43 -23.96
C ASP A 3 15.65 3.88 -22.72
N LEU A 4 15.81 4.51 -21.57
CA LEU A 4 15.07 4.18 -20.35
C LEU A 4 13.55 4.39 -20.50
N LEU A 5 13.12 5.43 -21.22
CA LEU A 5 11.70 5.68 -21.46
C LEU A 5 11.11 4.68 -22.47
N VAL A 6 11.91 4.26 -23.45
CA VAL A 6 11.48 3.25 -24.43
C VAL A 6 11.37 1.87 -23.77
N GLU A 7 12.27 1.53 -22.85
CA GLU A 7 12.22 0.28 -22.09
C GLU A 7 11.02 0.18 -21.13
N LEU A 8 10.39 1.29 -20.78
CA LEU A 8 9.17 1.30 -19.97
C LEU A 8 7.92 0.86 -20.75
N ILE A 9 7.96 0.91 -22.08
CA ILE A 9 6.84 0.49 -22.92
C ILE A 9 7.00 -1.00 -23.23
N PRO A 10 6.08 -1.87 -22.78
CA PRO A 10 6.19 -3.30 -23.05
C PRO A 10 6.02 -3.61 -24.52
N MET A 11 6.88 -4.42 -25.09
CA MET A 11 6.73 -4.92 -26.48
C MET A 11 5.47 -5.80 -26.64
N SER A 12 5.09 -6.49 -25.57
CA SER A 12 3.82 -7.21 -25.47
C SER A 12 3.37 -7.33 -24.02
N VAL A 13 2.07 -7.48 -23.81
CA VAL A 13 1.49 -7.71 -22.47
C VAL A 13 2.07 -9.00 -21.86
N GLY A 14 2.16 -10.06 -22.65
CA GLY A 14 2.69 -11.36 -22.21
C GLY A 14 4.16 -11.30 -21.80
N ASP A 15 4.98 -10.52 -22.49
CA ASP A 15 6.41 -10.37 -22.19
C ASP A 15 6.62 -9.63 -20.86
N ALA A 16 5.85 -8.58 -20.59
CA ALA A 16 5.90 -7.85 -19.33
C ALA A 16 5.56 -8.76 -18.11
N PHE A 17 4.57 -9.63 -18.26
CA PHE A 17 4.23 -10.64 -17.26
C PHE A 17 5.30 -11.72 -17.11
N ALA A 18 5.80 -12.26 -18.22
CA ALA A 18 6.79 -13.34 -18.23
C ALA A 18 8.13 -12.91 -17.62
N ARG A 19 8.51 -11.65 -17.81
CA ARG A 19 9.75 -11.07 -17.25
C ARG A 19 9.58 -10.44 -15.87
N ASN A 20 8.36 -10.44 -15.33
CA ASN A 20 8.04 -9.76 -14.07
C ASN A 20 8.50 -8.29 -14.03
N ASN A 21 8.40 -7.58 -15.15
CA ASN A 21 8.79 -6.17 -15.22
C ASN A 21 7.69 -5.30 -14.63
N LEU A 22 7.81 -5.00 -13.32
CA LEU A 22 6.82 -4.23 -12.57
C LEU A 22 6.56 -2.85 -13.16
N ALA A 23 7.60 -2.14 -13.62
CA ALA A 23 7.43 -0.79 -14.15
C ALA A 23 6.55 -0.81 -15.42
N GLN A 24 6.79 -1.78 -16.32
CA GLN A 24 5.96 -1.98 -17.51
C GLN A 24 4.53 -2.39 -17.15
N LEU A 25 4.37 -3.29 -16.17
CA LEU A 25 3.04 -3.73 -15.71
C LEU A 25 2.24 -2.58 -15.07
N VAL A 26 2.87 -1.74 -14.26
CA VAL A 26 2.22 -0.56 -13.66
C VAL A 26 1.77 0.42 -14.74
N LEU A 27 2.63 0.74 -15.71
CA LEU A 27 2.27 1.65 -16.81
C LEU A 27 1.12 1.08 -17.67
N LEU A 28 1.18 -0.22 -17.98
CA LEU A 28 0.14 -0.90 -18.73
C LEU A 28 -1.21 -0.86 -17.99
N THR A 29 -1.20 -1.19 -16.69
CA THR A 29 -2.43 -1.20 -15.89
C THR A 29 -3.00 0.20 -15.70
N LEU A 30 -2.16 1.22 -15.57
CA LEU A 30 -2.60 2.63 -15.54
C LEU A 30 -3.25 3.03 -16.86
N ALA A 31 -2.62 2.70 -18.00
CA ALA A 31 -3.17 3.00 -19.33
C ALA A 31 -4.53 2.31 -19.56
N LEU A 32 -4.63 1.01 -19.23
CA LEU A 32 -5.87 0.24 -19.31
C LEU A 32 -6.95 0.79 -18.36
N GLY A 33 -6.57 1.18 -17.14
CA GLY A 33 -7.49 1.77 -16.15
C GLY A 33 -8.05 3.12 -16.62
N ILE A 34 -7.20 4.00 -17.16
CA ILE A 34 -7.62 5.28 -17.75
C ILE A 34 -8.55 5.04 -18.94
N GLY A 35 -8.19 4.10 -19.84
CA GLY A 35 -9.01 3.72 -20.98
C GLY A 35 -10.40 3.22 -20.57
N LEU A 36 -10.46 2.32 -19.60
CA LEU A 36 -11.71 1.78 -19.06
C LEU A 36 -12.56 2.87 -18.38
N ALA A 37 -11.92 3.78 -17.64
CA ALA A 37 -12.62 4.92 -17.03
C ALA A 37 -13.24 5.85 -18.08
N LYS A 38 -12.54 6.10 -19.18
CA LYS A 38 -13.05 6.90 -20.32
C LYS A 38 -14.23 6.21 -21.01
N ILE A 39 -14.10 4.92 -21.34
CA ILE A 39 -15.19 4.11 -21.91
C ILE A 39 -16.42 4.13 -20.99
N ARG A 40 -16.22 3.93 -19.69
CA ARG A 40 -17.31 3.99 -18.71
C ARG A 40 -18.06 5.33 -18.75
N ASN A 41 -17.32 6.44 -18.81
CA ASN A 41 -17.93 7.76 -18.81
C ASN A 41 -18.70 8.02 -20.12
N GLU A 42 -18.14 7.63 -21.26
CA GLU A 42 -18.78 7.73 -22.56
C GLU A 42 -20.04 6.87 -22.67
N GLN A 43 -19.98 5.62 -22.23
CA GLN A 43 -21.12 4.70 -22.25
C GLN A 43 -22.23 5.15 -21.27
N ARG A 44 -21.86 5.65 -20.06
CA ARG A 44 -22.86 6.23 -19.16
C ARG A 44 -23.60 7.40 -19.80
N ALA A 45 -22.89 8.26 -20.50
CA ALA A 45 -23.52 9.40 -21.21
C ALA A 45 -24.49 8.95 -22.30
N ARG A 46 -24.29 7.76 -22.90
CA ARG A 46 -25.18 7.15 -23.90
C ARG A 46 -26.23 6.21 -23.34
N GLY A 47 -26.27 6.01 -22.00
CA GLY A 47 -27.17 5.03 -21.36
C GLY A 47 -26.77 3.56 -21.56
N GLU A 48 -25.55 3.31 -22.05
CA GLU A 48 -25.00 1.98 -22.28
C GLU A 48 -24.36 1.42 -21.01
N THR A 49 -24.34 0.09 -20.86
CA THR A 49 -23.85 -0.61 -19.67
C THR A 49 -22.76 -1.64 -19.95
N ALA A 50 -22.26 -1.76 -21.19
CA ALA A 50 -21.30 -2.79 -21.58
C ALA A 50 -19.98 -2.74 -20.80
N TYR A 51 -19.55 -1.56 -20.32
CA TYR A 51 -18.38 -1.41 -19.46
C TYR A 51 -18.46 -2.24 -18.16
N ARG A 52 -19.70 -2.54 -17.69
CA ARG A 52 -19.90 -3.32 -16.45
C ARG A 52 -19.29 -4.70 -16.56
N ALA A 53 -19.41 -5.37 -17.70
CA ALA A 53 -18.82 -6.69 -17.93
C ALA A 53 -17.29 -6.69 -17.69
N ALA A 54 -16.60 -5.66 -18.15
CA ALA A 54 -15.15 -5.53 -17.93
C ALA A 54 -14.81 -5.24 -16.44
N VAL A 55 -15.61 -4.37 -15.78
CA VAL A 55 -15.45 -4.08 -14.36
C VAL A 55 -15.72 -5.31 -13.52
N ASP A 56 -16.79 -6.04 -13.81
CA ASP A 56 -17.18 -7.26 -13.08
C ASP A 56 -16.12 -8.35 -13.25
N LEU A 57 -15.59 -8.54 -14.47
CA LEU A 57 -14.49 -9.48 -14.73
C LEU A 57 -13.23 -9.14 -13.90
N LEU A 58 -12.85 -7.86 -13.87
CA LEU A 58 -11.71 -7.40 -13.07
C LEU A 58 -11.96 -7.60 -11.58
N THR A 59 -13.17 -7.32 -11.10
CA THR A 59 -13.54 -7.49 -9.70
C THR A 59 -13.49 -8.97 -9.28
N VAL A 60 -14.13 -9.85 -10.05
CA VAL A 60 -14.11 -11.29 -9.78
C VAL A 60 -12.70 -11.86 -9.92
N GLY A 61 -11.93 -11.40 -10.93
CA GLY A 61 -10.53 -11.79 -11.10
C GLY A 61 -9.68 -11.38 -9.91
N PHE A 62 -9.85 -10.16 -9.40
CA PHE A 62 -9.17 -9.68 -8.21
C PHE A 62 -9.55 -10.50 -6.96
N GLU A 63 -10.85 -10.74 -6.74
CA GLU A 63 -11.31 -11.56 -5.61
C GLU A 63 -10.76 -13.00 -5.66
N LEU A 64 -10.70 -13.59 -6.85
CA LEU A 64 -10.12 -14.92 -7.05
C LEU A 64 -8.63 -14.94 -6.68
N LEU A 65 -7.85 -13.99 -7.20
CA LEU A 65 -6.42 -13.89 -6.91
C LEU A 65 -6.18 -13.63 -5.41
N MET A 66 -6.99 -12.78 -4.79
CA MET A 66 -6.94 -12.53 -3.35
C MET A 66 -7.22 -13.79 -2.53
N ARG A 67 -8.19 -14.60 -2.94
CA ARG A 67 -8.51 -15.85 -2.26
C ARG A 67 -7.36 -16.86 -2.36
N VAL A 68 -6.77 -16.98 -3.53
CA VAL A 68 -5.57 -17.83 -3.74
C VAL A 68 -4.40 -17.31 -2.89
N LEU A 69 -4.16 -16.00 -2.88
CA LEU A 69 -3.12 -15.39 -2.03
C LEU A 69 -3.33 -15.71 -0.55
N LEU A 70 -4.57 -15.59 -0.04
CA LEU A 70 -4.88 -15.90 1.36
C LEU A 70 -4.64 -17.37 1.69
N TRP A 71 -4.86 -18.30 0.75
CA TRP A 71 -4.50 -19.72 0.94
C TRP A 71 -2.98 -19.89 1.06
N VAL A 72 -2.20 -19.20 0.24
CA VAL A 72 -0.73 -19.22 0.35
C VAL A 72 -0.28 -18.62 1.68
N VAL A 73 -0.84 -17.50 2.09
CA VAL A 73 -0.55 -16.85 3.38
C VAL A 73 -0.91 -17.75 4.56
N ALA A 74 -1.97 -18.55 4.45
CA ALA A 74 -2.32 -19.52 5.50
C ALA A 74 -1.26 -20.62 5.71
N LEU A 75 -0.37 -20.86 4.74
CA LEU A 75 0.77 -21.78 4.86
C LEU A 75 2.00 -21.12 5.51
N VAL A 76 2.03 -19.80 5.65
CA VAL A 76 3.18 -19.06 6.22
C VAL A 76 3.57 -19.56 7.61
N PRO A 77 2.65 -19.86 8.56
CA PRO A 77 3.04 -20.39 9.87
C PRO A 77 3.83 -21.69 9.78
N LEU A 78 3.49 -22.56 8.82
CA LEU A 78 4.19 -23.82 8.58
C LEU A 78 5.59 -23.58 8.01
N ALA A 79 5.69 -22.65 7.05
CA ALA A 79 6.97 -22.25 6.47
C ALA A 79 7.88 -21.60 7.53
N VAL A 80 7.32 -20.71 8.36
CA VAL A 80 8.03 -20.07 9.49
C VAL A 80 8.53 -21.13 10.47
N PHE A 81 7.68 -22.10 10.86
CA PHE A 81 8.10 -23.21 11.72
C PHE A 81 9.29 -23.97 11.13
N GLY A 82 9.24 -24.32 9.85
CA GLY A 82 10.32 -25.02 9.16
C GLY A 82 11.63 -24.20 9.16
N VAL A 83 11.56 -22.90 8.87
CA VAL A 83 12.73 -22.00 8.88
C VAL A 83 13.30 -21.85 10.29
N VAL A 84 12.45 -21.66 11.30
CA VAL A 84 12.87 -21.55 12.71
C VAL A 84 13.53 -22.86 13.17
N ALA A 85 12.89 -24.00 12.92
CA ALA A 85 13.44 -25.30 13.30
C ALA A 85 14.80 -25.58 12.65
N SER A 86 14.95 -25.28 11.37
CA SER A 86 16.22 -25.44 10.66
C SER A 86 17.29 -24.47 11.16
N SER A 87 16.92 -23.25 11.51
CA SER A 87 17.86 -22.22 11.99
C SER A 87 18.34 -22.52 13.41
N VAL A 88 17.44 -22.96 14.32
CA VAL A 88 17.81 -23.31 15.72
C VAL A 88 18.76 -24.50 15.76
N GLY A 89 18.65 -25.44 14.80
CA GLY A 89 19.54 -26.57 14.68
C GLY A 89 20.96 -26.24 14.22
N GLN A 90 21.23 -25.00 13.78
CA GLN A 90 22.55 -24.57 13.34
C GLN A 90 23.32 -23.90 14.47
N LYS A 91 24.66 -23.99 14.43
CA LYS A 91 25.56 -23.44 15.47
C LYS A 91 25.39 -21.94 15.73
N GLU A 92 24.86 -21.18 14.77
CA GLU A 92 24.65 -19.73 14.87
C GLU A 92 23.17 -19.31 14.88
N GLY A 93 22.25 -20.27 15.04
CA GLY A 93 20.81 -20.01 14.95
C GLY A 93 20.31 -18.87 15.87
N LEU A 94 20.78 -18.83 17.11
CA LEU A 94 20.43 -17.75 18.04
C LEU A 94 20.90 -16.35 17.57
N ARG A 95 22.03 -16.26 16.88
CA ARG A 95 22.53 -14.99 16.34
C ARG A 95 21.63 -14.45 15.22
N VAL A 96 21.08 -15.35 14.40
CA VAL A 96 20.13 -14.96 13.34
C VAL A 96 18.89 -14.31 13.97
N PHE A 97 18.32 -14.90 15.02
CA PHE A 97 17.16 -14.32 15.71
C PHE A 97 17.48 -13.00 16.39
N GLN A 98 18.66 -12.86 17.00
CA GLN A 98 19.10 -11.60 17.58
C GLN A 98 19.25 -10.51 16.49
N SER A 99 19.77 -10.85 15.33
CA SER A 99 19.89 -9.92 14.21
C SER A 99 18.51 -9.50 13.67
N LEU A 100 17.55 -10.43 13.57
CA LEU A 100 16.17 -10.14 13.19
C LEU A 100 15.47 -9.21 14.19
N LEU A 101 15.77 -9.35 15.49
CA LEU A 101 15.23 -8.43 16.50
C LEU A 101 15.71 -7.00 16.25
N TRP A 102 17.00 -6.83 15.91
CA TRP A 102 17.51 -5.51 15.53
C TRP A 102 16.84 -4.96 14.28
N LEU A 103 16.55 -5.79 13.28
CA LEU A 103 15.77 -5.38 12.11
C LEU A 103 14.38 -4.87 12.53
N VAL A 104 13.69 -5.59 13.43
CA VAL A 104 12.39 -5.15 13.96
C VAL A 104 12.51 -3.78 14.63
N VAL A 105 13.52 -3.58 15.50
CA VAL A 105 13.74 -2.31 16.19
C VAL A 105 13.97 -1.16 15.19
N VAL A 106 14.82 -1.38 14.18
CA VAL A 106 15.13 -0.35 13.16
C VAL A 106 13.88 0.00 12.34
N VAL A 107 13.11 -1.01 11.91
CA VAL A 107 11.88 -0.78 11.15
C VAL A 107 10.86 -0.01 12.00
N LEU A 108 10.65 -0.42 13.27
CA LEU A 108 9.72 0.29 14.16
C LEU A 108 10.17 1.72 14.44
N ALA A 109 11.47 1.97 14.60
CA ALA A 109 12.00 3.31 14.75
C ALA A 109 11.76 4.15 13.49
N GLY A 110 11.97 3.59 12.29
CA GLY A 110 11.67 4.25 11.02
C GLY A 110 10.17 4.58 10.88
N LEU A 111 9.29 3.63 11.20
CA LEU A 111 7.83 3.86 11.18
C LEU A 111 7.42 4.91 12.22
N ALA A 112 8.03 4.94 13.40
CA ALA A 112 7.77 5.96 14.41
C ALA A 112 8.21 7.36 13.92
N CYS A 113 9.36 7.47 13.27
CA CYS A 113 9.78 8.71 12.61
C CYS A 113 8.78 9.16 11.53
N GLN A 114 8.30 8.23 10.72
CA GLN A 114 7.34 8.49 9.67
C GLN A 114 5.98 8.97 10.23
N VAL A 115 5.44 8.29 11.23
CA VAL A 115 4.21 8.72 11.91
C VAL A 115 4.42 10.09 12.56
N THR A 116 5.56 10.33 13.19
CA THR A 116 5.91 11.65 13.75
C THR A 116 5.89 12.73 12.66
N TRP A 117 6.41 12.43 11.48
CA TRP A 117 6.36 13.31 10.32
C TRP A 117 4.93 13.64 9.90
N TYR A 118 4.02 12.65 9.86
CA TYR A 118 2.60 12.90 9.59
C TYR A 118 1.97 13.81 10.65
N LEU A 119 2.27 13.58 11.93
CA LEU A 119 1.75 14.42 13.01
C LEU A 119 2.27 15.86 12.93
N VAL A 120 3.53 16.04 12.52
CA VAL A 120 4.08 17.37 12.26
C VAL A 120 3.35 18.05 11.10
N GLN A 121 3.11 17.33 10.00
CA GLN A 121 2.32 17.85 8.87
C GLN A 121 0.91 18.25 9.30
N MET A 122 0.24 17.44 10.12
CA MET A 122 -1.08 17.77 10.67
C MET A 122 -1.06 19.05 11.50
N MET A 123 -0.03 19.23 12.32
CA MET A 123 0.11 20.40 13.18
C MET A 123 0.45 21.66 12.38
N VAL A 124 1.41 21.56 11.44
CA VAL A 124 1.96 22.72 10.71
C VAL A 124 1.01 23.15 9.59
N PHE A 125 0.58 22.25 8.74
CA PHE A 125 -0.17 22.58 7.53
C PHE A 125 -1.69 22.51 7.73
N ALA A 126 -2.18 21.49 8.42
CA ALA A 126 -3.62 21.35 8.65
C ALA A 126 -4.12 22.06 9.91
N ARG A 127 -3.22 22.51 10.80
CA ARG A 127 -3.56 23.12 12.10
C ARG A 127 -4.48 22.23 12.96
N ILE A 128 -4.30 20.92 12.86
CA ILE A 128 -5.00 19.91 13.64
C ILE A 128 -4.03 19.40 14.71
N SER A 129 -4.45 19.35 15.99
CA SER A 129 -3.59 18.81 17.02
C SER A 129 -3.32 17.32 16.78
N PRO A 130 -2.09 16.82 17.02
CA PRO A 130 -1.74 15.41 16.90
C PRO A 130 -2.68 14.49 17.67
N TRP A 131 -3.08 14.88 18.87
CA TRP A 131 -4.01 14.12 19.69
C TRP A 131 -5.39 13.97 19.06
N ARG A 132 -5.94 15.05 18.49
CA ARG A 132 -7.23 15.01 17.78
C ARG A 132 -7.17 14.09 16.58
N PHE A 133 -6.07 14.15 15.81
CA PHE A 133 -5.85 13.28 14.65
C PHE A 133 -5.78 11.81 15.05
N LEU A 134 -4.91 11.46 16.01
CA LEU A 134 -4.77 10.07 16.50
C LEU A 134 -6.05 9.54 17.13
N ARG A 135 -6.80 10.37 17.88
CA ARG A 135 -8.10 9.97 18.43
C ARG A 135 -9.14 9.72 17.32
N ALA A 136 -9.14 10.51 16.26
CA ALA A 136 -10.01 10.26 15.11
C ALA A 136 -9.62 8.99 14.35
N ALA A 137 -8.32 8.70 14.26
CA ALA A 137 -7.77 7.54 13.59
C ALA A 137 -7.79 6.25 14.43
N SER A 138 -8.18 6.27 15.71
CA SER A 138 -8.06 5.12 16.63
C SER A 138 -8.71 3.84 16.10
N ASP A 139 -9.95 3.93 15.60
CA ASP A 139 -10.67 2.76 15.08
C ASP A 139 -10.05 2.25 13.78
N VAL A 140 -9.56 3.19 12.96
CA VAL A 140 -8.83 2.88 11.73
C VAL A 140 -7.55 2.13 12.06
N MET A 141 -6.74 2.63 13.00
CA MET A 141 -5.51 1.98 13.44
C MET A 141 -5.78 0.57 13.99
N ALA A 142 -6.79 0.41 14.85
CA ALA A 142 -7.16 -0.89 15.41
C ALA A 142 -7.60 -1.87 14.32
N SER A 143 -8.44 -1.43 13.38
CA SER A 143 -8.89 -2.26 12.26
C SER A 143 -7.74 -2.62 11.32
N THR A 144 -6.89 -1.66 10.97
CA THR A 144 -5.74 -1.89 10.07
C THR A 144 -4.72 -2.82 10.69
N PHE A 145 -4.41 -2.64 11.97
CA PHE A 145 -3.52 -3.53 12.71
C PHE A 145 -4.06 -4.95 12.81
N SER A 146 -5.38 -5.10 12.93
CA SER A 146 -6.03 -6.42 12.96
C SER A 146 -6.01 -7.11 11.60
N THR A 147 -6.36 -6.38 10.54
CA THR A 147 -6.56 -6.94 9.19
C THR A 147 -5.31 -6.99 8.33
N SER A 148 -4.29 -6.17 8.63
CA SER A 148 -3.11 -5.94 7.77
C SER A 148 -3.49 -5.52 6.33
N SER A 149 -4.64 -4.87 6.14
CA SER A 149 -5.14 -4.50 4.81
C SER A 149 -5.71 -3.08 4.81
N THR A 150 -5.11 -2.20 4.01
CA THR A 150 -5.62 -0.84 3.79
C THR A 150 -6.97 -0.89 3.05
N ALA A 151 -7.11 -1.80 2.09
CA ALA A 151 -8.34 -1.98 1.33
C ALA A 151 -9.52 -2.42 2.22
N ALA A 152 -9.31 -3.39 3.11
CA ALA A 152 -10.34 -3.85 4.04
C ALA A 152 -10.76 -2.77 5.05
N THR A 153 -9.86 -1.85 5.38
CA THR A 153 -10.10 -0.75 6.34
C THR A 153 -10.69 0.50 5.70
N MET A 154 -10.74 0.57 4.37
CA MET A 154 -11.17 1.76 3.62
C MET A 154 -12.53 2.32 4.08
N PRO A 155 -13.59 1.53 4.32
CA PRO A 155 -14.87 2.08 4.78
C PRO A 155 -14.75 2.79 6.14
N ILE A 156 -13.94 2.25 7.05
CA ILE A 156 -13.71 2.83 8.38
C ILE A 156 -12.88 4.11 8.24
N THR A 157 -11.87 4.10 7.37
CA THR A 157 -11.04 5.27 7.06
C THR A 157 -11.87 6.42 6.51
N LEU A 158 -12.74 6.16 5.52
CA LEU A 158 -13.66 7.16 4.97
C LEU A 158 -14.61 7.72 6.04
N GLY A 159 -15.12 6.84 6.93
CA GLY A 159 -15.95 7.26 8.04
C GLY A 159 -15.21 8.15 9.05
N ALA A 160 -13.95 7.85 9.37
CA ALA A 160 -13.13 8.66 10.27
C ALA A 160 -12.78 10.03 9.65
N LEU A 161 -12.43 10.06 8.37
CA LEU A 161 -12.12 11.29 7.64
C LEU A 161 -13.33 12.22 7.59
N THR A 162 -14.48 11.72 7.13
CA THR A 162 -15.68 12.54 6.91
C THR A 162 -16.37 12.91 8.21
N LYS A 163 -16.61 11.95 9.13
CA LYS A 163 -17.43 12.18 10.33
C LYS A 163 -16.64 12.72 11.52
N LYS A 164 -15.35 12.33 11.68
CA LYS A 164 -14.56 12.75 12.86
C LYS A 164 -13.63 13.92 12.56
N LEU A 165 -13.07 13.98 11.35
CA LEU A 165 -12.13 15.05 10.93
C LEU A 165 -12.80 16.15 10.10
N GLY A 166 -14.01 15.90 9.55
CA GLY A 166 -14.77 16.88 8.76
C GLY A 166 -14.17 17.10 7.36
N VAL A 167 -13.42 16.14 6.85
CA VAL A 167 -12.85 16.17 5.50
C VAL A 167 -13.96 15.95 4.47
N SER A 168 -13.95 16.68 3.37
CA SER A 168 -14.93 16.52 2.30
C SER A 168 -14.95 15.08 1.76
N ARG A 169 -16.07 14.69 1.19
CA ARG A 169 -16.22 13.34 0.64
C ARG A 169 -15.29 13.12 -0.54
N GLU A 170 -15.11 14.15 -1.37
CA GLU A 170 -14.25 14.15 -2.54
C GLU A 170 -12.79 13.92 -2.16
N SER A 171 -12.25 14.72 -1.25
CA SER A 171 -10.88 14.61 -0.76
C SER A 171 -10.65 13.28 -0.04
N SER A 172 -11.62 12.83 0.77
CA SER A 172 -11.55 11.54 1.47
C SER A 172 -11.51 10.36 0.50
N GLN A 173 -12.39 10.35 -0.52
CA GLN A 173 -12.43 9.27 -1.51
C GLN A 173 -11.18 9.27 -2.38
N LEU A 174 -10.74 10.43 -2.85
CA LEU A 174 -9.54 10.53 -3.68
C LEU A 174 -8.32 10.02 -2.93
N ALA A 175 -8.07 10.51 -1.72
CA ALA A 175 -6.90 10.12 -0.93
C ALA A 175 -6.96 8.65 -0.50
N ALA A 176 -8.11 8.16 -0.01
CA ALA A 176 -8.21 6.77 0.44
C ALA A 176 -8.14 5.79 -0.74
N CYS A 177 -8.83 6.05 -1.87
CA CYS A 177 -8.82 5.13 -3.01
C CYS A 177 -7.48 5.12 -3.76
N VAL A 178 -6.84 6.28 -3.91
CA VAL A 178 -5.51 6.37 -4.54
C VAL A 178 -4.44 5.90 -3.56
N GLY A 179 -4.52 6.36 -2.30
CA GLY A 179 -3.56 6.04 -1.24
C GLY A 179 -3.41 4.55 -1.01
N THR A 180 -4.53 3.81 -0.93
CA THR A 180 -4.51 2.34 -0.74
C THR A 180 -3.55 1.60 -1.68
N ASN A 181 -3.31 2.13 -2.87
CA ASN A 181 -2.41 1.51 -3.85
C ASN A 181 -1.07 2.25 -4.00
N PHE A 182 -1.05 3.57 -3.85
CA PHE A 182 0.13 4.38 -4.15
C PHE A 182 0.90 4.81 -2.90
N ASN A 183 0.22 4.99 -1.77
CA ASN A 183 0.85 5.43 -0.53
C ASN A 183 1.20 4.24 0.37
N ASN A 184 2.16 3.45 -0.09
CA ASN A 184 2.71 2.30 0.63
C ASN A 184 4.11 2.60 1.19
N ASP A 185 4.28 3.77 1.77
CA ASP A 185 5.56 4.29 2.23
C ASP A 185 6.14 3.51 3.43
N GLY A 186 5.31 3.05 4.37
CA GLY A 186 5.75 2.13 5.42
C GLY A 186 6.18 0.77 4.86
N THR A 187 5.55 0.31 3.77
CA THR A 187 5.96 -0.90 3.06
C THR A 187 7.30 -0.69 2.37
N ALA A 188 7.49 0.43 1.67
CA ALA A 188 8.77 0.77 1.02
C ALA A 188 9.90 0.89 2.04
N LEU A 189 9.66 1.54 3.19
CA LEU A 189 10.62 1.64 4.30
C LEU A 189 11.04 0.26 4.80
N TYR A 190 10.09 -0.63 5.06
CA TYR A 190 10.38 -1.99 5.48
C TYR A 190 11.19 -2.74 4.44
N GLN A 191 10.76 -2.73 3.18
CA GLN A 191 11.44 -3.45 2.10
C GLN A 191 12.88 -2.97 1.91
N ALA A 192 13.11 -1.65 1.88
CA ALA A 192 14.46 -1.10 1.79
C ALA A 192 15.33 -1.52 2.96
N THR A 193 14.80 -1.42 4.19
CA THR A 193 15.52 -1.80 5.40
C THR A 193 15.82 -3.31 5.44
N ALA A 194 14.86 -4.15 5.03
CA ALA A 194 15.02 -5.60 5.00
C ALA A 194 16.07 -6.05 3.97
N VAL A 195 16.09 -5.42 2.79
CA VAL A 195 17.08 -5.70 1.73
C VAL A 195 18.48 -5.28 2.17
N LEU A 196 18.63 -4.07 2.74
CA LEU A 196 19.91 -3.60 3.28
C LEU A 196 20.41 -4.49 4.41
N PHE A 197 19.52 -4.89 5.32
CA PHE A 197 19.82 -5.82 6.40
C PHE A 197 20.32 -7.17 5.85
N MET A 198 19.61 -7.74 4.89
CA MET A 198 19.99 -9.03 4.30
C MET A 198 21.32 -8.95 3.54
N ALA A 199 21.55 -7.87 2.81
CA ALA A 199 22.85 -7.65 2.15
C ALA A 199 23.99 -7.64 3.17
N GLN A 200 23.85 -6.91 4.27
CA GLN A 200 24.85 -6.84 5.34
C GLN A 200 25.04 -8.22 6.02
N ALA A 201 23.92 -8.91 6.32
CA ALA A 201 23.97 -10.23 6.95
C ALA A 201 24.65 -11.31 6.07
N LEU A 202 24.58 -11.16 4.76
CA LEU A 202 25.21 -12.05 3.78
C LEU A 202 26.63 -11.59 3.37
N GLY A 203 27.12 -10.48 3.92
CA GLY A 203 28.46 -9.97 3.63
C GLY A 203 28.57 -9.23 2.29
N PHE A 204 27.45 -8.84 1.68
CA PHE A 204 27.48 -8.00 0.48
C PHE A 204 27.81 -6.56 0.86
N SER A 205 28.82 -5.99 0.21
CA SER A 205 29.15 -4.56 0.34
C SER A 205 28.35 -3.78 -0.71
N LEU A 206 27.29 -3.10 -0.26
CA LEU A 206 26.48 -2.26 -1.14
C LEU A 206 27.07 -0.85 -1.22
N GLY A 207 27.45 -0.44 -2.43
CA GLY A 207 27.85 0.93 -2.74
C GLY A 207 26.66 1.89 -2.65
N TRP A 208 26.96 3.19 -2.75
CA TRP A 208 25.91 4.22 -2.74
C TRP A 208 24.91 4.05 -3.89
N THR A 209 25.38 3.65 -5.07
CA THR A 209 24.54 3.37 -6.24
C THR A 209 23.55 2.24 -5.99
N ASP A 210 24.01 1.15 -5.35
CA ASP A 210 23.16 0.00 -5.03
C ASP A 210 22.09 0.37 -4.01
N GLN A 211 22.45 1.19 -3.01
CA GLN A 211 21.50 1.69 -2.02
C GLN A 211 20.43 2.59 -2.66
N MET A 212 20.80 3.46 -3.59
CA MET A 212 19.84 4.25 -4.35
C MET A 212 18.95 3.37 -5.24
N LEU A 213 19.51 2.34 -5.86
CA LEU A 213 18.75 1.37 -6.65
C LEU A 213 17.71 0.65 -5.76
N ILE A 214 18.09 0.24 -4.55
CA ILE A 214 17.16 -0.37 -3.58
C ILE A 214 16.01 0.61 -3.28
N VAL A 215 16.31 1.87 -2.95
CA VAL A 215 15.28 2.87 -2.64
C VAL A 215 14.32 3.06 -3.81
N LEU A 216 14.83 3.25 -5.01
CA LEU A 216 13.99 3.44 -6.22
C LEU A 216 13.15 2.19 -6.52
N THR A 217 13.77 1.02 -6.44
CA THR A 217 13.07 -0.25 -6.72
C THR A 217 12.00 -0.51 -5.65
N THR A 218 12.26 -0.21 -4.38
CA THR A 218 11.26 -0.39 -3.32
C THR A 218 10.09 0.58 -3.45
N LEU A 219 10.31 1.81 -3.88
CA LEU A 219 9.23 2.77 -4.17
C LEU A 219 8.30 2.25 -5.26
N VAL A 220 8.86 1.76 -6.37
CA VAL A 220 8.05 1.19 -7.47
C VAL A 220 7.38 -0.12 -7.03
N ALA A 221 8.11 -1.00 -6.34
CA ALA A 221 7.61 -2.29 -5.89
C ALA A 221 6.49 -2.14 -4.83
N SER A 222 6.58 -1.15 -3.94
CA SER A 222 5.57 -0.91 -2.91
C SER A 222 4.21 -0.53 -3.51
N VAL A 223 4.19 0.20 -4.61
CA VAL A 223 2.97 0.47 -5.39
C VAL A 223 2.37 -0.84 -5.93
N GLY A 224 3.22 -1.75 -6.43
CA GLY A 224 2.78 -3.07 -6.91
C GLY A 224 2.31 -4.03 -5.82
N ALA A 225 2.72 -3.81 -4.57
CA ALA A 225 2.25 -4.60 -3.43
C ALA A 225 0.77 -4.36 -3.12
N GLY A 226 0.23 -3.19 -3.45
CA GLY A 226 -1.15 -2.80 -3.16
C GLY A 226 -1.47 -2.83 -1.66
N GLY A 227 -2.74 -2.56 -1.33
CA GLY A 227 -3.24 -2.57 0.06
C GLY A 227 -3.63 -3.97 0.58
N ILE A 228 -2.94 -5.03 0.15
CA ILE A 228 -3.26 -6.43 0.47
C ILE A 228 -2.37 -6.97 1.60
N PRO A 229 -2.88 -7.89 2.44
CA PRO A 229 -2.07 -8.53 3.46
C PRO A 229 -0.84 -9.23 2.86
N SER A 230 0.30 -9.08 3.52
CA SER A 230 1.56 -9.73 3.12
C SER A 230 2.04 -9.41 1.69
N GLY A 231 1.61 -8.29 1.09
CA GLY A 231 1.98 -7.88 -0.27
C GLY A 231 3.49 -7.78 -0.51
N SER A 232 4.28 -7.55 0.53
CA SER A 232 5.75 -7.50 0.45
C SER A 232 6.37 -8.80 -0.04
N PHE A 233 5.75 -9.97 0.17
CA PHE A 233 6.29 -11.24 -0.29
C PHE A 233 6.28 -11.38 -1.80
N VAL A 234 5.37 -10.68 -2.46
CA VAL A 234 5.30 -10.63 -3.92
C VAL A 234 6.43 -9.77 -4.49
N THR A 235 6.78 -8.70 -3.78
CA THR A 235 7.68 -7.67 -4.28
C THR A 235 9.13 -7.81 -3.78
N LEU A 236 9.37 -8.38 -2.59
CA LEU A 236 10.73 -8.63 -2.08
C LEU A 236 11.61 -9.44 -3.04
N PRO A 237 11.16 -10.55 -3.67
CA PRO A 237 11.99 -11.28 -4.64
C PRO A 237 12.50 -10.42 -5.79
N LEU A 238 11.70 -9.46 -6.24
CA LEU A 238 12.06 -8.55 -7.33
C LEU A 238 13.14 -7.56 -6.89
N ILE A 239 13.04 -7.03 -5.67
CA ILE A 239 14.04 -6.12 -5.12
C ILE A 239 15.35 -6.88 -4.87
N PHE A 240 15.29 -8.11 -4.34
CA PHE A 240 16.45 -8.97 -4.15
C PHE A 240 17.16 -9.24 -5.47
N ALA A 241 16.40 -9.58 -6.52
CA ALA A 241 16.95 -9.82 -7.86
C ALA A 241 17.63 -8.57 -8.44
N ALA A 242 17.06 -7.37 -8.21
CA ALA A 242 17.61 -6.11 -8.72
C ALA A 242 19.01 -5.80 -8.18
N VAL A 243 19.34 -6.29 -6.97
CA VAL A 243 20.65 -6.08 -6.33
C VAL A 243 21.47 -7.37 -6.21
N GLY A 244 21.07 -8.43 -6.90
CA GLY A 244 21.81 -9.70 -6.95
C GLY A 244 21.80 -10.50 -5.64
N LEU A 245 20.83 -10.26 -4.75
CA LEU A 245 20.69 -11.03 -3.51
C LEU A 245 19.94 -12.35 -3.75
N PRO A 246 20.34 -13.43 -3.06
CA PRO A 246 19.70 -14.73 -3.20
C PRO A 246 18.30 -14.75 -2.58
N ALA A 247 17.28 -15.04 -3.39
CA ALA A 247 15.87 -15.05 -2.97
C ALA A 247 15.55 -16.18 -1.98
N ASP A 248 16.36 -17.24 -1.90
CA ASP A 248 16.20 -18.35 -0.95
C ASP A 248 16.37 -17.92 0.51
N LYS A 249 16.87 -16.72 0.77
CA LYS A 249 17.01 -16.13 2.11
C LYS A 249 15.78 -15.34 2.57
N ILE A 250 14.86 -15.01 1.68
CA ILE A 250 13.63 -14.27 2.01
C ILE A 250 12.79 -14.99 3.10
N PRO A 251 12.66 -16.34 3.13
CA PRO A 251 11.87 -17.01 4.16
C PRO A 251 12.26 -16.68 5.60
N VAL A 252 13.51 -16.28 5.85
CA VAL A 252 13.95 -15.85 7.19
C VAL A 252 13.20 -14.58 7.64
N LEU A 253 12.91 -13.66 6.72
CA LEU A 253 12.17 -12.42 7.00
C LEU A 253 10.69 -12.70 7.35
N LEU A 254 10.12 -13.82 6.85
CA LEU A 254 8.74 -14.22 7.16
C LEU A 254 8.49 -14.40 8.66
N THR A 255 9.53 -14.75 9.41
CA THR A 255 9.42 -15.01 10.86
C THR A 255 8.97 -13.77 11.64
N ILE A 256 9.28 -12.57 11.16
CA ILE A 256 8.97 -11.29 11.80
C ILE A 256 7.93 -10.48 11.01
N ASP A 257 7.69 -10.83 9.75
CA ASP A 257 6.86 -10.05 8.84
C ASP A 257 5.40 -9.96 9.31
N TRP A 258 4.84 -11.02 9.88
CA TRP A 258 3.46 -11.03 10.37
C TRP A 258 3.14 -9.89 11.35
N PHE A 259 4.14 -9.48 12.15
CA PHE A 259 4.02 -8.36 13.08
C PHE A 259 4.31 -7.03 12.38
N LEU A 260 5.40 -6.98 11.59
CA LEU A 260 5.79 -5.77 10.88
C LEU A 260 4.78 -5.36 9.81
N ASP A 261 4.09 -6.32 9.18
CA ASP A 261 3.02 -6.07 8.23
C ASP A 261 1.89 -5.23 8.85
N ARG A 262 1.48 -5.56 10.07
CA ARG A 262 0.48 -4.79 10.81
C ARG A 262 0.93 -3.37 11.11
N CYS A 263 2.18 -3.21 11.55
CA CYS A 263 2.74 -1.91 11.89
C CYS A 263 2.86 -1.00 10.67
N ARG A 264 3.42 -1.52 9.55
CA ARG A 264 3.60 -0.73 8.31
C ARG A 264 2.27 -0.40 7.65
N THR A 265 1.31 -1.34 7.64
CA THR A 265 -0.02 -1.08 7.07
C THR A 265 -0.75 0.00 7.86
N THR A 266 -0.62 0.00 9.19
CA THR A 266 -1.16 1.08 10.04
C THR A 266 -0.52 2.43 9.70
N SER A 267 0.80 2.47 9.48
CA SER A 267 1.49 3.69 9.05
C SER A 267 1.00 4.16 7.67
N ASN A 268 0.84 3.26 6.70
CA ASN A 268 0.33 3.59 5.36
C ASN A 268 -1.04 4.28 5.44
N VAL A 269 -1.99 3.71 6.20
CA VAL A 269 -3.33 4.31 6.34
C VAL A 269 -3.30 5.67 7.06
N LEU A 270 -2.40 5.86 8.03
CA LEU A 270 -2.21 7.19 8.65
C LEU A 270 -1.68 8.20 7.62
N GLY A 271 -0.82 7.76 6.71
CA GLY A 271 -0.38 8.56 5.55
C GLY A 271 -1.54 8.93 4.64
N ASP A 272 -2.42 7.98 4.28
CA ASP A 272 -3.62 8.23 3.47
C ASP A 272 -4.53 9.28 4.13
N MET A 273 -4.76 9.14 5.45
CA MET A 273 -5.56 10.09 6.20
C MET A 273 -4.89 11.48 6.25
N THR A 274 -3.57 11.52 6.34
CA THR A 274 -2.80 12.77 6.31
C THR A 274 -2.96 13.47 4.96
N VAL A 275 -2.78 12.75 3.86
CA VAL A 275 -2.97 13.27 2.50
C VAL A 275 -4.40 13.76 2.29
N ALA A 276 -5.41 13.02 2.77
CA ALA A 276 -6.82 13.44 2.66
C ALA A 276 -7.07 14.78 3.34
N VAL A 277 -6.57 14.96 4.56
CA VAL A 277 -6.72 16.21 5.31
C VAL A 277 -5.99 17.36 4.64
N LEU A 278 -4.76 17.13 4.16
CA LEU A 278 -3.97 18.18 3.49
C LEU A 278 -4.61 18.58 2.15
N LEU A 279 -5.07 17.60 1.38
CA LEU A 279 -5.75 17.84 0.12
C LEU A 279 -7.02 18.67 0.32
N ASP A 280 -7.80 18.35 1.33
CA ASP A 280 -9.03 19.07 1.68
C ASP A 280 -8.76 20.54 2.07
N ARG A 281 -7.64 20.80 2.75
CA ARG A 281 -7.22 22.14 3.13
C ARG A 281 -6.71 22.98 1.96
N THR A 282 -6.16 22.33 0.92
CA THR A 282 -5.65 23.03 -0.26
C THR A 282 -6.69 23.15 -1.36
N ALA A 283 -7.74 22.31 -1.35
CA ALA A 283 -8.85 22.46 -2.26
C ALA A 283 -9.60 23.76 -1.95
N GLU A 284 -9.70 24.65 -2.93
CA GLU A 284 -10.66 25.76 -2.88
C GLU A 284 -12.06 25.12 -2.89
N HIS A 285 -12.66 24.97 -1.73
CA HIS A 285 -14.09 24.68 -1.68
C HIS A 285 -14.79 25.93 -2.24
N PRO A 286 -15.46 25.86 -3.38
CA PRO A 286 -16.38 26.92 -3.75
C PRO A 286 -17.31 27.09 -2.56
N ALA A 287 -17.36 28.30 -2.01
CA ALA A 287 -18.10 28.64 -0.81
C ALA A 287 -19.41 27.86 -0.83
N SER A 288 -19.61 27.00 0.16
CA SER A 288 -20.78 26.16 0.26
C SER A 288 -21.99 27.01 -0.11
N SER A 289 -22.60 26.72 -1.26
CA SER A 289 -23.92 27.24 -1.56
C SER A 289 -24.78 26.71 -0.41
N SER A 290 -24.92 27.60 0.57
CA SER A 290 -25.78 27.55 1.71
C SER A 290 -27.09 26.86 1.31
N SER A 291 -27.44 25.82 2.07
CA SER A 291 -28.82 25.44 2.33
C SER A 291 -29.77 25.54 1.11
N ALA A 292 -29.64 24.60 0.18
CA ALA A 292 -30.82 24.16 -0.51
C ALA A 292 -31.58 23.26 0.48
N GLU A 293 -32.58 23.81 1.15
CA GLU A 293 -33.66 23.01 1.74
C GLU A 293 -34.15 22.02 0.67
N PRO A 294 -34.34 20.74 1.01
CA PRO A 294 -34.88 19.78 0.05
C PRO A 294 -36.20 20.36 -0.45
N THR A 295 -36.30 20.54 -1.75
CA THR A 295 -37.55 20.96 -2.38
C THR A 295 -38.62 19.91 -2.02
N GLU A 296 -39.84 20.39 -1.71
CA GLU A 296 -41.00 19.55 -1.33
C GLU A 296 -41.23 18.34 -2.26
N LYS A 297 -40.70 18.36 -3.47
CA LYS A 297 -40.74 17.26 -4.43
C LYS A 297 -39.80 16.08 -4.12
N GLU A 298 -38.72 16.28 -3.34
CA GLU A 298 -37.77 15.21 -2.97
C GLU A 298 -38.22 14.47 -1.72
N VAL A 299 -39.11 15.06 -0.92
CA VAL A 299 -39.72 14.43 0.25
C VAL A 299 -40.84 13.47 -0.18
N GLU A 300 -41.56 13.80 -1.25
CA GLU A 300 -42.68 12.97 -1.76
C GLU A 300 -42.25 11.66 -2.43
N ILE A 301 -40.98 11.56 -2.89
CA ILE A 301 -40.40 10.35 -3.50
C ILE A 301 -39.86 9.36 -2.46
N ALA A 302 -39.63 9.82 -1.22
CA ALA A 302 -39.12 8.96 -0.14
C ALA A 302 -40.20 8.22 0.66
N GLU A 303 -41.48 8.53 0.41
CA GLU A 303 -42.61 7.89 1.09
C GLU A 303 -43.43 6.90 0.19
N VAL A 304 -42.95 6.58 -1.00
CA VAL A 304 -43.50 5.56 -1.89
C VAL A 304 -42.45 4.45 -2.09
#